data_4e733d489aec82be82f1cc76eedea2ae
#
_entry.id   4e733d489aec82be82f1cc76eedea2ae
#
_cell.length_a   1.000
_cell.length_b   1.000
_cell.length_c   1.000
_cell.angle_alpha   90.00
_cell.angle_beta   90.00
_cell.angle_gamma   90.00
#
_symmetry.space_group_name_H-M   'P 1'
#
loop_
_entity.id
_entity.type
_entity.pdbx_description
1 polymer ?
#
loop_
_entity_poly.entity_id
_entity_poly.type
_entity_poly.pdbx_seq_one_letter_code
_entity_poly.pdbx_strand_id
1 'polypeptide(L)'
;VTKVFWFIKDQAGVEPVDVREDEEYQGRVQYTQISQNNCSLRITNLRERDAQTYRFRFYTDDPTGEYTGDPGVSLSVTDLKVTVSDSGSWNKKLSCITTCTLSNNPTYIWYKNGQRVTNPYRNELYISSWESGSYSCAVRGHEELRSPAVCVLDEKSCWSVTYSTQTICSLIGSSVDIHSYYTFPNRYKVTEVFWFIKDQTGVEPVDVREDEEYQGRVQYTQISQNNCRLRITNLRERDAQTYRFRFYTDDPTGEYTGDPGVSLSVTDLKVTVSDWSEQYMKLSCITTCTLSNNPTYIWYKNGQRVSECKSASCSVAAVGGAVSYSCAVEGHDSLLSPPVYSPKNTRAVVLSSGDTVEGDSVTLSCSSDANPPVLTYSWFKQRAAADTLLTTDQNYSISNISSQHSGLYYCTAHNQLGQHNSTPTLLDVKG
;
A
#
# COMPACT_ATOMS: atom_id res chain seq x y z
N VAL A 1 4.42 -33.16 -19.58
CA VAL A 1 3.30 -32.28 -19.96
C VAL A 1 3.84 -31.10 -20.73
N THR A 2 3.33 -30.86 -21.92
CA THR A 2 3.80 -29.83 -22.84
C THR A 2 2.86 -28.61 -22.88
N LYS A 3 1.57 -28.82 -22.61
CA LYS A 3 0.57 -27.74 -22.61
C LYS A 3 -0.57 -28.09 -21.65
N VAL A 4 -1.09 -27.09 -20.97
CA VAL A 4 -2.28 -27.20 -20.14
C VAL A 4 -3.20 -26.02 -20.41
N PHE A 5 -4.52 -26.22 -20.34
CA PHE A 5 -5.48 -25.14 -20.35
C PHE A 5 -6.85 -25.56 -19.82
N TRP A 6 -7.61 -24.54 -19.38
CA TRP A 6 -9.01 -24.68 -19.01
C TRP A 6 -9.89 -24.12 -20.13
N PHE A 7 -11.05 -24.74 -20.36
CA PHE A 7 -11.98 -24.29 -21.38
C PHE A 7 -13.43 -24.50 -20.93
N ILE A 8 -14.36 -23.85 -21.62
CA ILE A 8 -15.78 -23.85 -21.29
C ILE A 8 -16.59 -24.60 -22.36
N LYS A 9 -16.38 -24.22 -23.64
CA LYS A 9 -17.17 -24.75 -24.77
C LYS A 9 -16.43 -25.87 -25.45
N ASP A 10 -17.10 -27.00 -25.59
CA ASP A 10 -16.61 -28.16 -26.33
C ASP A 10 -17.58 -28.47 -27.45
N GLN A 11 -17.16 -28.21 -28.68
CA GLN A 11 -17.91 -28.57 -29.88
C GLN A 11 -17.15 -29.64 -30.63
N ALA A 12 -17.87 -30.72 -31.05
CA ALA A 12 -17.28 -31.80 -31.80
C ALA A 12 -16.63 -31.29 -33.09
N GLY A 13 -15.34 -31.59 -33.27
CA GLY A 13 -14.58 -31.19 -34.45
C GLY A 13 -13.97 -29.78 -34.38
N VAL A 14 -14.13 -29.07 -33.27
CA VAL A 14 -13.55 -27.76 -33.05
C VAL A 14 -12.64 -27.82 -31.83
N GLU A 15 -11.40 -27.32 -31.97
CA GLU A 15 -10.46 -27.24 -30.87
C GLU A 15 -11.00 -26.28 -29.80
N PRO A 16 -11.06 -26.68 -28.50
CA PRO A 16 -11.52 -25.79 -27.42
C PRO A 16 -10.64 -24.59 -27.26
N VAL A 17 -11.23 -23.45 -26.88
CA VAL A 17 -10.53 -22.19 -26.65
C VAL A 17 -10.11 -22.10 -25.21
N ASP A 18 -8.81 -21.83 -24.96
CA ASP A 18 -8.25 -21.54 -23.66
C ASP A 18 -8.98 -20.32 -23.06
N VAL A 19 -9.44 -20.43 -21.82
CA VAL A 19 -10.17 -19.32 -21.18
C VAL A 19 -9.32 -18.06 -21.08
N ARG A 20 -7.99 -18.16 -21.08
CA ARG A 20 -7.09 -17.00 -21.08
C ARG A 20 -7.14 -16.19 -22.37
N GLU A 21 -7.57 -16.82 -23.47
CA GLU A 21 -7.71 -16.20 -24.79
C GLU A 21 -9.12 -15.61 -25.01
N ASP A 22 -10.07 -15.92 -24.14
CA ASP A 22 -11.43 -15.43 -24.22
C ASP A 22 -11.51 -13.99 -23.73
N GLU A 23 -12.03 -13.08 -24.54
CA GLU A 23 -12.15 -11.64 -24.22
C GLU A 23 -12.94 -11.39 -22.93
N GLU A 24 -13.95 -12.23 -22.65
CA GLU A 24 -14.76 -12.10 -21.43
C GLU A 24 -13.96 -12.35 -20.14
N TYR A 25 -12.85 -13.09 -20.24
CA TYR A 25 -12.02 -13.46 -19.09
C TYR A 25 -10.68 -12.72 -19.00
N GLN A 26 -10.39 -11.85 -19.97
CA GLN A 26 -9.10 -11.15 -20.00
C GLN A 26 -8.87 -10.31 -18.75
N GLY A 27 -7.71 -10.48 -18.15
CA GLY A 27 -7.32 -9.80 -16.92
C GLY A 27 -7.95 -10.36 -15.65
N ARG A 28 -8.80 -11.37 -15.75
CA ARG A 28 -9.53 -11.96 -14.61
C ARG A 28 -9.18 -13.41 -14.32
N VAL A 29 -8.41 -14.07 -15.16
CA VAL A 29 -8.07 -15.48 -14.99
C VAL A 29 -6.57 -15.68 -14.83
N GLN A 30 -6.22 -16.63 -13.99
CA GLN A 30 -4.83 -16.98 -13.70
C GLN A 30 -4.72 -18.49 -13.47
N TYR A 31 -3.71 -19.09 -14.08
CA TYR A 31 -3.35 -20.48 -13.83
C TYR A 31 -2.18 -20.51 -12.84
N THR A 32 -2.27 -21.40 -11.87
CA THR A 32 -1.19 -21.64 -10.91
C THR A 32 -0.87 -23.12 -10.85
N GLN A 33 0.37 -23.46 -11.15
CA GLN A 33 0.87 -24.82 -10.98
C GLN A 33 1.25 -25.04 -9.53
N ILE A 34 0.38 -25.70 -8.77
CA ILE A 34 0.56 -25.95 -7.34
C ILE A 34 1.56 -27.08 -7.11
N SER A 35 1.49 -28.12 -7.94
CA SER A 35 2.40 -29.26 -7.93
C SER A 35 2.52 -29.83 -9.35
N GLN A 36 3.36 -30.85 -9.53
CA GLN A 36 3.53 -31.50 -10.84
C GLN A 36 2.20 -31.93 -11.45
N ASN A 37 1.24 -32.37 -10.63
CA ASN A 37 -0.02 -32.92 -11.05
C ASN A 37 -1.25 -32.10 -10.66
N ASN A 38 -1.04 -30.83 -10.29
CA ASN A 38 -2.13 -29.97 -9.82
C ASN A 38 -2.00 -28.56 -10.40
N CYS A 39 -2.95 -28.21 -11.28
CA CYS A 39 -3.06 -26.86 -11.85
C CYS A 39 -4.38 -26.24 -11.44
N SER A 40 -4.34 -25.10 -10.77
CA SER A 40 -5.53 -24.36 -10.36
C SER A 40 -5.86 -23.23 -11.34
N LEU A 41 -7.15 -23.05 -11.58
CA LEU A 41 -7.70 -21.89 -12.28
C LEU A 41 -8.28 -20.94 -11.24
N ARG A 42 -7.84 -19.69 -11.26
CA ARG A 42 -8.42 -18.63 -10.45
C ARG A 42 -9.14 -17.63 -11.34
N ILE A 43 -10.41 -17.37 -11.02
CA ILE A 43 -11.24 -16.37 -11.69
C ILE A 43 -11.54 -15.28 -10.66
N THR A 44 -11.22 -14.03 -10.98
CA THR A 44 -11.45 -12.88 -10.10
C THR A 44 -12.59 -12.03 -10.64
N ASN A 45 -13.21 -11.24 -9.74
CA ASN A 45 -14.33 -10.37 -10.09
C ASN A 45 -15.43 -11.13 -10.83
N LEU A 46 -15.98 -12.17 -10.17
CA LEU A 46 -16.97 -13.08 -10.77
C LEU A 46 -18.21 -12.31 -11.26
N ARG A 47 -18.68 -12.70 -12.42
CA ARG A 47 -19.88 -12.19 -13.08
C ARG A 47 -20.90 -13.32 -13.26
N GLU A 48 -22.14 -12.95 -13.47
CA GLU A 48 -23.21 -13.94 -13.74
C GLU A 48 -22.87 -14.86 -14.91
N ARG A 49 -22.24 -14.32 -15.96
CA ARG A 49 -21.81 -15.08 -17.14
C ARG A 49 -20.74 -16.11 -16.86
N ASP A 50 -20.03 -16.02 -15.73
CA ASP A 50 -18.99 -16.97 -15.37
C ASP A 50 -19.58 -18.30 -14.85
N ALA A 51 -20.89 -18.36 -14.63
CA ALA A 51 -21.61 -19.58 -14.26
C ALA A 51 -21.63 -20.57 -15.42
N GLN A 52 -20.55 -21.31 -15.57
CA GLN A 52 -20.29 -22.24 -16.65
C GLN A 52 -19.71 -23.55 -16.10
N THR A 53 -19.55 -24.54 -16.96
CA THR A 53 -18.81 -25.78 -16.66
C THR A 53 -17.39 -25.64 -17.21
N TYR A 54 -16.41 -25.73 -16.31
CA TYR A 54 -15.00 -25.58 -16.65
C TYR A 54 -14.34 -26.94 -16.71
N ARG A 55 -13.64 -27.22 -17.83
CA ARG A 55 -12.94 -28.49 -18.09
C ARG A 55 -11.46 -28.21 -18.27
N PHE A 56 -10.64 -29.17 -17.87
CA PHE A 56 -9.19 -29.11 -17.96
C PHE A 56 -8.68 -30.08 -19.01
N ARG A 57 -7.73 -29.60 -19.83
CA ARG A 57 -7.05 -30.41 -20.84
C ARG A 57 -5.55 -30.26 -20.69
N PHE A 58 -4.84 -31.37 -20.85
CA PHE A 58 -3.38 -31.33 -20.90
C PHE A 58 -2.86 -32.18 -22.06
N TYR A 59 -1.70 -31.80 -22.54
CA TYR A 59 -0.97 -32.51 -23.60
C TYR A 59 0.38 -32.95 -23.04
N THR A 60 0.88 -34.09 -23.58
CA THR A 60 2.20 -34.62 -23.28
C THR A 60 3.05 -34.63 -24.55
N ASP A 61 4.29 -35.01 -24.40
CA ASP A 61 5.23 -35.20 -25.53
C ASP A 61 4.98 -36.50 -26.33
N ASP A 62 4.07 -37.35 -25.88
CA ASP A 62 3.53 -38.44 -26.66
C ASP A 62 2.60 -37.87 -27.78
N PRO A 63 2.78 -38.25 -29.07
CA PRO A 63 1.93 -37.75 -30.14
C PRO A 63 0.43 -37.95 -29.95
N THR A 64 0.03 -38.97 -29.13
CA THR A 64 -1.36 -39.25 -28.79
C THR A 64 -1.73 -38.82 -27.39
N GLY A 65 -0.81 -38.11 -26.70
CA GLY A 65 -0.92 -37.77 -25.29
C GLY A 65 -1.77 -36.54 -25.01
N GLU A 66 -3.06 -36.63 -25.32
CA GLU A 66 -4.07 -35.61 -25.03
C GLU A 66 -5.12 -36.17 -24.09
N TYR A 67 -5.46 -35.48 -23.03
CA TYR A 67 -6.49 -35.90 -22.08
C TYR A 67 -7.31 -34.72 -21.59
N THR A 68 -8.65 -34.93 -21.57
CA THR A 68 -9.62 -33.98 -21.05
C THR A 68 -10.38 -34.61 -19.89
N GLY A 69 -10.51 -33.85 -18.80
CA GLY A 69 -11.27 -34.26 -17.63
C GLY A 69 -12.76 -34.01 -17.80
N ASP A 70 -13.55 -35.07 -17.72
CA ASP A 70 -15.02 -35.01 -17.77
C ASP A 70 -15.61 -35.44 -16.43
N PRO A 71 -16.75 -34.87 -16.02
CA PRO A 71 -17.56 -33.85 -16.71
C PRO A 71 -17.08 -32.43 -16.55
N GLY A 72 -16.08 -32.15 -15.71
CA GLY A 72 -15.61 -30.85 -15.38
C GLY A 72 -16.18 -30.33 -14.04
N VAL A 73 -16.01 -29.04 -13.79
CA VAL A 73 -16.49 -28.36 -12.58
C VAL A 73 -17.55 -27.35 -12.97
N SER A 74 -18.73 -27.49 -12.41
CA SER A 74 -19.83 -26.54 -12.60
C SER A 74 -19.71 -25.42 -11.59
N LEU A 75 -19.57 -24.19 -12.08
CA LEU A 75 -19.54 -22.99 -11.27
C LEU A 75 -20.91 -22.33 -11.30
N SER A 76 -21.49 -22.07 -10.13
CA SER A 76 -22.68 -21.25 -9.97
C SER A 76 -22.29 -19.93 -9.30
N VAL A 77 -22.91 -18.86 -9.73
CA VAL A 77 -22.64 -17.50 -9.22
C VAL A 77 -23.94 -16.93 -8.68
N THR A 78 -23.88 -16.31 -7.50
CA THR A 78 -25.02 -15.74 -6.84
C THR A 78 -24.69 -14.37 -6.25
N ASP A 79 -25.70 -13.52 -6.11
CA ASP A 79 -25.62 -12.34 -5.26
C ASP A 79 -26.28 -12.66 -3.89
N LEU A 80 -26.22 -11.71 -2.97
CA LEU A 80 -26.91 -11.75 -1.70
C LEU A 80 -28.18 -10.91 -1.74
N LYS A 81 -29.25 -11.38 -1.12
CA LYS A 81 -30.50 -10.65 -1.02
C LYS A 81 -31.08 -10.81 0.38
N VAL A 82 -31.59 -9.72 0.96
CA VAL A 82 -32.32 -9.73 2.22
C VAL A 82 -33.81 -9.84 1.94
N THR A 83 -34.47 -10.82 2.57
CA THR A 83 -35.92 -10.93 2.57
C THR A 83 -36.46 -10.71 3.97
N VAL A 84 -37.65 -10.13 4.06
CA VAL A 84 -38.31 -9.81 5.32
C VAL A 84 -39.59 -10.62 5.43
N SER A 85 -39.79 -11.29 6.58
CA SER A 85 -41.01 -12.00 6.88
C SER A 85 -41.45 -11.72 8.34
N ASP A 86 -42.73 -11.94 8.62
CA ASP A 86 -43.23 -11.77 9.95
C ASP A 86 -42.84 -12.97 10.85
N SER A 87 -42.44 -12.66 12.07
CA SER A 87 -42.07 -13.65 13.07
C SER A 87 -42.78 -13.32 14.39
N GLY A 88 -44.07 -13.63 14.43
CA GLY A 88 -44.95 -13.27 15.56
C GLY A 88 -45.52 -11.85 15.44
N SER A 89 -46.24 -11.41 16.46
CA SER A 89 -47.06 -10.18 16.40
C SER A 89 -46.26 -8.89 16.31
N TRP A 90 -45.00 -8.89 16.74
CA TRP A 90 -44.20 -7.68 16.89
C TRP A 90 -42.78 -7.78 16.36
N ASN A 91 -42.41 -8.96 15.82
CA ASN A 91 -41.06 -9.24 15.39
C ASN A 91 -40.99 -9.48 13.87
N LYS A 92 -39.87 -9.12 13.27
CA LYS A 92 -39.55 -9.39 11.88
C LYS A 92 -38.38 -10.37 11.83
N LYS A 93 -38.45 -11.28 10.86
CA LYS A 93 -37.34 -12.18 10.49
C LYS A 93 -36.72 -11.70 9.21
N LEU A 94 -35.45 -11.41 9.27
CA LEU A 94 -34.64 -11.07 8.09
C LEU A 94 -33.84 -12.30 7.68
N SER A 95 -33.84 -12.62 6.40
CA SER A 95 -33.11 -13.77 5.85
C SER A 95 -32.15 -13.30 4.78
N CYS A 96 -30.89 -13.71 4.88
CA CYS A 96 -29.87 -13.49 3.86
C CYS A 96 -29.87 -14.68 2.91
N ILE A 97 -30.35 -14.49 1.68
CA ILE A 97 -30.59 -15.59 0.75
C ILE A 97 -29.70 -15.52 -0.48
N THR A 98 -29.43 -16.68 -1.04
CA THR A 98 -28.66 -16.88 -2.27
C THR A 98 -29.41 -17.81 -3.22
N THR A 99 -29.10 -17.77 -4.50
CA THR A 99 -29.70 -18.65 -5.53
C THR A 99 -29.09 -20.05 -5.54
N CYS A 100 -27.89 -20.18 -4.98
CA CYS A 100 -27.21 -21.48 -4.83
C CYS A 100 -26.62 -21.56 -3.42
N THR A 101 -26.35 -22.78 -2.94
CA THR A 101 -25.70 -23.00 -1.65
C THR A 101 -24.23 -22.62 -1.75
N LEU A 102 -23.82 -21.65 -0.93
CA LEU A 102 -22.43 -21.21 -0.88
C LEU A 102 -21.51 -22.32 -0.37
N SER A 103 -20.32 -22.41 -0.97
CA SER A 103 -19.29 -23.36 -0.58
C SER A 103 -18.60 -22.92 0.72
N ASN A 104 -17.95 -23.86 1.41
CA ASN A 104 -17.11 -23.61 2.59
C ASN A 104 -17.83 -23.08 3.85
N ASN A 105 -19.08 -23.50 4.07
CA ASN A 105 -19.84 -23.17 5.30
C ASN A 105 -19.74 -21.68 5.64
N PRO A 106 -20.43 -20.80 4.91
CA PRO A 106 -20.30 -19.36 5.07
C PRO A 106 -20.74 -18.88 6.45
N THR A 107 -20.04 -17.90 6.98
CA THR A 107 -20.43 -17.15 8.17
C THR A 107 -21.00 -15.81 7.72
N TYR A 108 -22.20 -15.47 8.19
CA TYR A 108 -22.90 -14.26 7.77
C TYR A 108 -22.68 -13.12 8.75
N ILE A 109 -22.65 -11.90 8.20
CA ILE A 109 -22.53 -10.65 8.95
C ILE A 109 -23.71 -9.77 8.58
N TRP A 110 -24.35 -9.18 9.59
CA TRP A 110 -25.48 -8.28 9.42
C TRP A 110 -25.09 -6.83 9.69
N TYR A 111 -25.69 -5.93 8.94
CA TYR A 111 -25.47 -4.48 9.07
C TYR A 111 -26.81 -3.78 9.23
N LYS A 112 -26.87 -2.84 10.17
CA LYS A 112 -28.00 -1.93 10.35
C LYS A 112 -27.52 -0.51 10.05
N ASN A 113 -28.13 0.17 9.07
CA ASN A 113 -27.72 1.49 8.61
C ASN A 113 -26.21 1.56 8.32
N GLY A 114 -25.70 0.53 7.67
CA GLY A 114 -24.28 0.41 7.31
C GLY A 114 -23.35 0.01 8.44
N GLN A 115 -23.80 -0.02 9.70
CA GLN A 115 -23.00 -0.42 10.84
C GLN A 115 -23.19 -1.89 11.18
N ARG A 116 -22.10 -2.57 11.52
CA ARG A 116 -22.14 -3.98 11.88
C ARG A 116 -22.96 -4.23 13.14
N VAL A 117 -23.86 -5.20 13.06
CA VAL A 117 -24.64 -5.67 14.20
C VAL A 117 -23.83 -6.77 14.92
N THR A 118 -23.64 -6.60 16.22
CA THR A 118 -22.96 -7.60 17.06
C THR A 118 -23.88 -8.80 17.32
N ASN A 119 -23.57 -9.94 16.70
CA ASN A 119 -24.33 -11.19 16.71
C ASN A 119 -25.72 -11.12 16.05
N PRO A 120 -26.14 -12.13 15.28
CA PRO A 120 -25.57 -13.45 15.09
C PRO A 120 -24.79 -13.61 13.77
N TYR A 121 -23.97 -14.65 13.67
CA TYR A 121 -23.26 -15.05 12.45
C TYR A 121 -24.09 -15.99 11.56
N ARG A 122 -25.41 -15.91 11.68
CA ARG A 122 -26.36 -16.76 10.97
C ARG A 122 -26.94 -16.03 9.76
N ASN A 123 -27.47 -16.81 8.82
CA ASN A 123 -28.17 -16.28 7.66
C ASN A 123 -29.54 -15.68 8.01
N GLU A 124 -29.96 -15.71 9.25
CA GLU A 124 -31.22 -15.16 9.76
C GLU A 124 -30.96 -14.19 10.90
N LEU A 125 -31.69 -13.08 10.91
CA LEU A 125 -31.67 -12.08 11.95
C LEU A 125 -33.10 -11.78 12.37
N TYR A 126 -33.39 -11.85 13.70
CA TYR A 126 -34.67 -11.50 14.25
C TYR A 126 -34.61 -10.13 14.90
N ILE A 127 -35.50 -9.23 14.49
CA ILE A 127 -35.57 -7.85 15.01
C ILE A 127 -36.92 -7.56 15.61
N SER A 128 -36.92 -6.70 16.61
CA SER A 128 -38.15 -6.24 17.31
C SER A 128 -38.69 -4.98 16.62
N SER A 129 -39.93 -4.64 16.93
CA SER A 129 -40.63 -3.50 16.30
C SER A 129 -39.96 -2.14 16.50
N TRP A 130 -39.12 -1.98 17.54
CA TRP A 130 -38.37 -0.76 17.80
C TRP A 130 -36.99 -0.71 17.12
N GLU A 131 -36.59 -1.77 16.44
CA GLU A 131 -35.31 -1.86 15.76
C GLU A 131 -35.42 -1.50 14.27
N SER A 132 -36.19 -0.45 13.97
CA SER A 132 -36.35 0.03 12.59
C SER A 132 -35.05 0.55 12.02
N GLY A 133 -34.85 0.39 10.72
CA GLY A 133 -33.66 0.82 9.98
C GLY A 133 -33.51 0.07 8.66
N SER A 134 -32.41 0.31 7.96
CA SER A 134 -32.04 -0.41 6.75
C SER A 134 -31.05 -1.52 7.08
N TYR A 135 -31.35 -2.74 6.62
CA TYR A 135 -30.57 -3.94 6.92
C TYR A 135 -29.97 -4.53 5.64
N SER A 136 -28.71 -4.94 5.73
CA SER A 136 -28.02 -5.68 4.70
C SER A 136 -27.19 -6.79 5.31
N CYS A 137 -26.77 -7.74 4.48
CA CYS A 137 -25.94 -8.86 4.92
C CYS A 137 -24.71 -9.00 4.01
N ALA A 138 -23.70 -9.67 4.56
CA ALA A 138 -22.49 -10.04 3.82
C ALA A 138 -21.99 -11.39 4.33
N VAL A 139 -21.05 -11.98 3.61
CA VAL A 139 -20.34 -13.18 4.03
C VAL A 139 -18.97 -12.78 4.55
N ARG A 140 -18.55 -13.38 5.65
CA ARG A 140 -17.26 -13.12 6.27
C ARG A 140 -16.11 -13.40 5.27
N GLY A 141 -15.19 -12.46 5.15
CA GLY A 141 -14.12 -12.48 4.15
C GLY A 141 -14.48 -11.78 2.84
N HIS A 142 -15.76 -11.38 2.70
CA HIS A 142 -16.27 -10.65 1.53
C HIS A 142 -17.18 -9.49 1.98
N GLU A 143 -16.77 -8.78 3.02
CA GLU A 143 -17.57 -7.73 3.66
C GLU A 143 -17.87 -6.54 2.74
N GLU A 144 -17.07 -6.34 1.71
CA GLU A 144 -17.31 -5.31 0.69
C GLU A 144 -18.46 -5.68 -0.25
N LEU A 145 -18.84 -6.96 -0.32
CA LEU A 145 -19.90 -7.46 -1.19
C LEU A 145 -21.22 -7.62 -0.39
N ARG A 146 -21.71 -6.52 0.13
CA ARG A 146 -22.96 -6.50 0.87
C ARG A 146 -24.16 -6.64 -0.05
N SER A 147 -25.24 -7.25 0.47
CA SER A 147 -26.54 -7.22 -0.21
C SER A 147 -27.06 -5.79 -0.32
N PRO A 148 -27.97 -5.50 -1.27
CA PRO A 148 -28.76 -4.28 -1.22
C PRO A 148 -29.45 -4.16 0.15
N ALA A 149 -29.50 -2.93 0.70
CA ALA A 149 -30.13 -2.67 1.98
C ALA A 149 -31.65 -2.66 1.83
N VAL A 150 -32.36 -3.18 2.80
CA VAL A 150 -33.82 -3.21 2.87
C VAL A 150 -34.27 -2.39 4.06
N CYS A 151 -35.11 -1.38 3.83
CA CYS A 151 -35.70 -0.56 4.88
C CYS A 151 -36.83 -1.33 5.58
N VAL A 152 -36.73 -1.45 6.89
CA VAL A 152 -37.70 -2.20 7.71
C VAL A 152 -38.30 -1.29 8.74
N LEU A 153 -39.63 -1.33 8.85
CA LEU A 153 -40.48 -0.61 9.83
C LEU A 153 -40.55 0.89 9.51
N ASP A 154 -39.88 1.75 10.26
CA ASP A 154 -39.98 3.21 10.09
C ASP A 154 -38.96 3.73 9.05
N GLU A 155 -39.48 4.37 8.00
CA GLU A 155 -38.65 4.92 6.92
C GLU A 155 -37.68 6.02 7.38
N LYS A 156 -38.03 6.79 8.40
CA LYS A 156 -37.19 7.88 8.90
C LYS A 156 -35.86 7.37 9.45
N SER A 157 -35.84 6.15 9.98
CA SER A 157 -34.65 5.53 10.53
C SER A 157 -33.78 4.86 9.48
N CYS A 158 -34.21 4.86 8.20
CA CYS A 158 -33.49 4.21 7.11
C CYS A 158 -32.47 5.10 6.40
N TRP A 159 -32.39 6.39 6.71
CA TRP A 159 -31.43 7.30 6.11
C TRP A 159 -30.11 7.26 6.86
N SER A 160 -29.04 6.91 6.19
CA SER A 160 -27.72 6.90 6.81
C SER A 160 -26.58 6.93 5.80
N VAL A 161 -25.44 7.44 6.22
CA VAL A 161 -24.15 7.25 5.55
C VAL A 161 -23.16 6.76 6.61
N THR A 162 -22.49 5.66 6.33
CA THR A 162 -21.41 5.14 7.17
C THR A 162 -20.16 4.88 6.32
N TYR A 163 -19.02 4.89 6.97
CA TYR A 163 -17.74 4.64 6.31
C TYR A 163 -17.14 3.36 6.87
N SER A 164 -16.42 2.62 6.03
CA SER A 164 -15.76 1.37 6.46
C SER A 164 -14.71 1.60 7.53
N THR A 165 -14.10 2.79 7.54
CA THR A 165 -13.14 3.22 8.55
C THR A 165 -13.22 4.74 8.69
N GLN A 166 -12.84 5.26 9.85
CA GLN A 166 -12.80 6.70 10.09
C GLN A 166 -11.44 7.31 9.80
N THR A 167 -10.39 6.50 9.78
CA THR A 167 -9.02 6.95 9.56
C THR A 167 -8.28 6.00 8.64
N ILE A 168 -7.51 6.56 7.72
CA ILE A 168 -6.65 5.80 6.80
C ILE A 168 -5.28 6.47 6.79
N CYS A 169 -4.22 5.68 6.83
CA CYS A 169 -2.85 6.13 6.61
C CYS A 169 -2.26 5.37 5.43
N SER A 170 -1.82 6.09 4.41
CA SER A 170 -1.30 5.51 3.17
C SER A 170 -0.01 6.19 2.72
N LEU A 171 0.76 5.49 1.89
CA LEU A 171 2.03 5.99 1.35
C LEU A 171 1.80 7.02 0.25
N ILE A 172 2.63 8.06 0.23
CA ILE A 172 2.73 9.00 -0.88
C ILE A 172 3.07 8.22 -2.16
N GLY A 173 2.37 8.51 -3.25
CA GLY A 173 2.53 7.84 -4.53
C GLY A 173 1.70 6.58 -4.70
N SER A 174 1.12 6.04 -3.62
CA SER A 174 0.22 4.88 -3.67
C SER A 174 -1.20 5.30 -4.01
N SER A 175 -2.10 4.34 -4.05
CA SER A 175 -3.54 4.55 -4.22
C SER A 175 -4.28 4.17 -2.96
N VAL A 176 -5.41 4.82 -2.72
CA VAL A 176 -6.29 4.53 -1.59
C VAL A 176 -7.72 4.38 -2.06
N ASP A 177 -8.45 3.45 -1.45
CA ASP A 177 -9.88 3.25 -1.64
C ASP A 177 -10.62 3.66 -0.37
N ILE A 178 -11.60 4.55 -0.51
CA ILE A 178 -12.45 4.99 0.59
C ILE A 178 -13.89 4.57 0.26
N HIS A 179 -14.47 3.75 1.14
CA HIS A 179 -15.81 3.22 0.94
C HIS A 179 -16.84 3.95 1.79
N SER A 180 -17.98 4.29 1.18
CA SER A 180 -19.17 4.74 1.89
C SER A 180 -20.30 3.77 1.68
N TYR A 181 -21.04 3.52 2.74
CA TYR A 181 -22.27 2.72 2.73
C TYR A 181 -23.41 3.65 3.08
N TYR A 182 -24.37 3.79 2.18
CA TYR A 182 -25.50 4.70 2.37
C TYR A 182 -26.82 3.98 2.20
N THR A 183 -27.78 4.32 3.03
CA THR A 183 -29.07 3.67 3.07
C THR A 183 -30.17 4.72 3.01
N PHE A 184 -31.30 4.33 2.44
CA PHE A 184 -32.47 5.18 2.23
C PHE A 184 -33.70 4.28 2.08
N PRO A 185 -34.93 4.82 2.23
CA PRO A 185 -36.15 4.05 2.00
C PRO A 185 -36.23 3.51 0.56
N ASN A 186 -36.67 2.28 0.40
CA ASN A 186 -36.62 1.54 -0.86
C ASN A 186 -37.47 2.13 -2.00
N ARG A 187 -38.44 2.99 -1.67
CA ARG A 187 -39.29 3.67 -2.68
C ARG A 187 -38.57 4.78 -3.43
N TYR A 188 -37.45 5.25 -2.90
CA TYR A 188 -36.68 6.32 -3.53
C TYR A 188 -35.54 5.78 -4.39
N LYS A 189 -35.06 6.63 -5.30
CA LYS A 189 -33.90 6.35 -6.15
C LYS A 189 -32.84 7.40 -5.94
N VAL A 190 -31.59 7.00 -5.93
CA VAL A 190 -30.45 7.91 -5.87
C VAL A 190 -30.33 8.63 -7.22
N THR A 191 -30.26 9.95 -7.18
CA THR A 191 -30.12 10.81 -8.37
C THR A 191 -28.70 11.29 -8.56
N GLU A 192 -27.96 11.51 -7.47
CA GLU A 192 -26.59 12.01 -7.52
C GLU A 192 -25.82 11.57 -6.28
N VAL A 193 -24.53 11.30 -6.48
CA VAL A 193 -23.57 11.02 -5.39
C VAL A 193 -22.28 11.80 -5.65
N PHE A 194 -21.65 12.27 -4.59
CA PHE A 194 -20.32 12.83 -4.69
C PHE A 194 -19.58 12.83 -3.36
N TRP A 195 -18.27 12.91 -3.46
CA TRP A 195 -17.35 13.10 -2.34
C TRP A 195 -16.84 14.53 -2.34
N PHE A 196 -16.64 15.09 -1.16
CA PHE A 196 -16.14 16.45 -1.00
C PHE A 196 -15.21 16.56 0.21
N ILE A 197 -14.45 17.65 0.26
CA ILE A 197 -13.44 17.87 1.30
C ILE A 197 -13.84 19.04 2.19
N LYS A 198 -14.19 20.16 1.56
CA LYS A 198 -14.45 21.43 2.26
C LYS A 198 -15.95 21.64 2.41
N ASP A 199 -16.38 21.86 3.65
CA ASP A 199 -17.75 22.20 3.99
C ASP A 199 -17.75 23.58 4.66
N GLN A 200 -18.23 24.59 3.94
CA GLN A 200 -18.42 25.93 4.46
C GLN A 200 -19.90 26.21 4.60
N THR A 201 -20.30 26.72 5.77
CA THR A 201 -21.71 27.09 6.02
C THR A 201 -22.23 28.05 4.95
N GLY A 202 -23.30 27.65 4.27
CA GLY A 202 -23.93 28.47 3.24
C GLY A 202 -23.32 28.36 1.84
N VAL A 203 -22.30 27.50 1.66
CA VAL A 203 -21.68 27.24 0.35
C VAL A 203 -21.88 25.77 0.01
N GLU A 204 -22.37 25.50 -1.20
CA GLU A 204 -22.50 24.13 -1.70
C GLU A 204 -21.13 23.47 -1.81
N PRO A 205 -20.95 22.27 -1.26
CA PRO A 205 -19.66 21.55 -1.35
C PRO A 205 -19.31 21.23 -2.80
N VAL A 206 -18.03 21.29 -3.11
CA VAL A 206 -17.50 20.99 -4.45
C VAL A 206 -17.16 19.52 -4.54
N ASP A 207 -17.68 18.85 -5.58
CA ASP A 207 -17.30 17.45 -5.91
C ASP A 207 -15.79 17.37 -6.16
N VAL A 208 -15.12 16.41 -5.52
CA VAL A 208 -13.66 16.26 -5.68
C VAL A 208 -13.26 16.01 -7.14
N ARG A 209 -14.16 15.48 -7.98
CA ARG A 209 -13.90 15.29 -9.41
C ARG A 209 -13.76 16.60 -10.18
N GLU A 210 -14.34 17.67 -9.66
CA GLU A 210 -14.29 19.01 -10.25
C GLU A 210 -13.11 19.83 -9.73
N ASP A 211 -12.42 19.36 -8.70
CA ASP A 211 -11.27 20.03 -8.12
C ASP A 211 -10.03 19.76 -8.98
N GLU A 212 -9.37 20.83 -9.43
CA GLU A 212 -8.18 20.77 -10.30
C GLU A 212 -7.06 19.92 -9.69
N GLU A 213 -6.90 19.95 -8.37
CA GLU A 213 -5.87 19.17 -7.65
C GLU A 213 -6.06 17.66 -7.77
N TYR A 214 -7.31 17.22 -8.04
CA TYR A 214 -7.67 15.80 -8.11
C TYR A 214 -7.93 15.30 -9.54
N GLN A 215 -7.87 16.17 -10.52
CA GLN A 215 -8.17 15.78 -11.91
C GLN A 215 -7.25 14.69 -12.41
N GLY A 216 -7.84 13.66 -13.00
CA GLY A 216 -7.14 12.48 -13.50
C GLY A 216 -6.69 11.50 -12.43
N ARG A 217 -6.93 11.79 -11.15
CA ARG A 217 -6.48 10.97 -10.03
C ARG A 217 -7.62 10.37 -9.19
N VAL A 218 -8.84 10.80 -9.40
CA VAL A 218 -10.01 10.33 -8.62
C VAL A 218 -10.99 9.59 -9.51
N GLN A 219 -11.58 8.54 -8.95
CA GLN A 219 -12.58 7.73 -9.62
C GLN A 219 -13.61 7.25 -8.61
N TYR A 220 -14.90 7.39 -8.99
CA TYR A 220 -15.99 6.79 -8.23
C TYR A 220 -16.36 5.45 -8.86
N THR A 221 -16.57 4.45 -8.03
CA THR A 221 -17.06 3.15 -8.47
C THR A 221 -18.25 2.77 -7.63
N GLN A 222 -19.39 2.55 -8.27
CA GLN A 222 -20.58 2.02 -7.64
C GLN A 222 -20.42 0.52 -7.50
N ILE A 223 -20.02 0.06 -6.31
CA ILE A 223 -19.81 -1.37 -6.02
C ILE A 223 -21.15 -2.09 -5.95
N SER A 224 -22.13 -1.47 -5.30
CA SER A 224 -23.51 -1.94 -5.21
C SER A 224 -24.45 -0.76 -5.08
N GLN A 225 -25.75 -1.03 -5.01
CA GLN A 225 -26.76 0.04 -4.86
C GLN A 225 -26.49 0.95 -3.66
N ASN A 226 -25.87 0.44 -2.61
CA ASN A 226 -25.65 1.15 -1.34
C ASN A 226 -24.18 1.39 -1.01
N ASN A 227 -23.28 1.20 -1.95
CA ASN A 227 -21.83 1.30 -1.71
C ASN A 227 -21.16 2.05 -2.86
N CYS A 228 -20.61 3.21 -2.56
CA CYS A 228 -19.82 4.00 -3.50
C CYS A 228 -18.38 4.11 -2.99
N ARG A 229 -17.43 3.73 -3.84
CA ARG A 229 -16.00 3.77 -3.54
C ARG A 229 -15.35 4.97 -4.22
N LEU A 230 -14.63 5.77 -3.44
CA LEU A 230 -13.72 6.78 -3.96
C LEU A 230 -12.32 6.17 -4.04
N ARG A 231 -11.71 6.21 -5.22
CA ARG A 231 -10.32 5.84 -5.40
C ARG A 231 -9.50 7.08 -5.73
N ILE A 232 -8.44 7.30 -4.96
CA ILE A 232 -7.46 8.35 -5.22
C ILE A 232 -6.14 7.68 -5.58
N THR A 233 -5.60 8.00 -6.76
CA THR A 233 -4.34 7.45 -7.24
C THR A 233 -3.22 8.47 -7.11
N ASN A 234 -1.98 7.98 -7.05
CA ASN A 234 -0.79 8.82 -6.94
C ASN A 234 -0.91 9.85 -5.81
N LEU A 235 -1.09 9.34 -4.58
CA LEU A 235 -1.30 10.16 -3.39
C LEU A 235 -0.19 11.19 -3.19
N ARG A 236 -0.61 12.41 -2.84
CA ARG A 236 0.26 13.55 -2.55
C ARG A 236 0.03 14.00 -1.11
N GLU A 237 0.97 14.76 -0.58
CA GLU A 237 0.86 15.31 0.77
C GLU A 237 -0.43 16.14 0.97
N ARG A 238 -0.85 16.88 -0.06
CA ARG A 238 -2.07 17.69 -0.04
C ARG A 238 -3.36 16.88 0.04
N ASP A 239 -3.32 15.58 -0.27
CA ASP A 239 -4.48 14.70 -0.19
C ASP A 239 -4.85 14.33 1.25
N ALA A 240 -4.00 14.67 2.22
CA ALA A 240 -4.26 14.47 3.64
C ALA A 240 -5.39 15.40 4.11
N GLN A 241 -6.63 14.98 3.87
CA GLN A 241 -7.86 15.73 4.14
C GLN A 241 -8.90 14.82 4.78
N THR A 242 -10.02 15.40 5.20
CA THR A 242 -11.20 14.65 5.59
C THR A 242 -12.17 14.60 4.43
N TYR A 243 -12.51 13.39 4.02
CA TYR A 243 -13.40 13.13 2.87
C TYR A 243 -14.77 12.77 3.39
N ARG A 244 -15.81 13.44 2.87
CA ARG A 244 -17.21 13.21 3.20
C ARG A 244 -17.98 12.82 1.96
N PHE A 245 -19.01 12.01 2.16
CA PHE A 245 -19.89 11.53 1.09
C PHE A 245 -21.28 12.13 1.25
N ARG A 246 -21.86 12.58 0.12
CA ARG A 246 -23.22 13.09 0.03
C ARG A 246 -23.95 12.40 -1.10
N PHE A 247 -25.23 12.09 -0.88
CA PHE A 247 -26.09 11.59 -1.92
C PHE A 247 -27.42 12.33 -1.93
N TYR A 248 -28.03 12.37 -3.10
CA TYR A 248 -29.36 12.93 -3.32
C TYR A 248 -30.29 11.84 -3.84
N THR A 249 -31.56 11.95 -3.54
CA THR A 249 -32.60 11.07 -4.05
C THR A 249 -33.68 11.86 -4.77
N ASP A 250 -34.63 11.16 -5.38
CA ASP A 250 -35.82 11.77 -6.03
C ASP A 250 -36.88 12.28 -5.02
N ASP A 251 -36.65 12.09 -3.73
CA ASP A 251 -37.36 12.82 -2.68
C ASP A 251 -36.91 14.28 -2.70
N PRO A 252 -37.84 15.26 -2.78
CA PRO A 252 -37.47 16.69 -2.81
C PRO A 252 -36.61 17.14 -1.60
N THR A 253 -36.69 16.43 -0.46
CA THR A 253 -35.90 16.70 0.72
C THR A 253 -34.82 15.63 0.95
N GLY A 254 -34.63 14.75 -0.04
CA GLY A 254 -33.78 13.58 0.08
C GLY A 254 -32.30 13.86 -0.20
N GLU A 255 -31.70 14.64 0.69
CA GLU A 255 -30.26 14.92 0.71
C GLU A 255 -29.68 14.40 2.02
N TYR A 256 -28.56 13.70 1.96
CA TYR A 256 -27.91 13.20 3.17
C TYR A 256 -26.40 13.22 3.05
N THR A 257 -25.74 13.71 4.10
CA THR A 257 -24.27 13.78 4.22
C THR A 257 -23.81 12.95 5.39
N GLY A 258 -22.78 12.17 5.20
CA GLY A 258 -22.17 11.39 6.26
C GLY A 258 -21.14 12.18 7.06
N ASP A 259 -21.35 12.27 8.36
CA ASP A 259 -20.44 12.90 9.31
C ASP A 259 -19.84 11.88 10.27
N PRO A 260 -18.60 12.03 10.70
CA PRO A 260 -17.65 13.13 10.41
C PRO A 260 -16.87 12.95 9.09
N GLY A 261 -16.95 11.82 8.42
CA GLY A 261 -16.18 11.50 7.24
C GLY A 261 -14.99 10.60 7.52
N VAL A 262 -14.11 10.48 6.55
CA VAL A 262 -12.88 9.67 6.63
C VAL A 262 -11.67 10.58 6.60
N SER A 263 -10.85 10.54 7.63
CA SER A 263 -9.60 11.29 7.71
C SER A 263 -8.49 10.49 7.04
N LEU A 264 -7.94 11.02 5.97
CA LEU A 264 -6.81 10.45 5.26
C LEU A 264 -5.53 11.14 5.71
N SER A 265 -4.58 10.35 6.16
CA SER A 265 -3.21 10.78 6.42
C SER A 265 -2.29 10.15 5.38
N VAL A 266 -1.30 10.89 4.94
CA VAL A 266 -0.36 10.45 3.91
C VAL A 266 1.05 10.55 4.47
N THR A 267 1.86 9.54 4.24
CA THR A 267 3.22 9.46 4.79
C THR A 267 4.20 8.96 3.73
N ASP A 268 5.45 9.37 3.86
CA ASP A 268 6.55 8.70 3.19
C ASP A 268 7.22 7.71 4.15
N LEU A 269 8.19 6.96 3.66
CA LEU A 269 9.02 6.06 4.45
C LEU A 269 10.35 6.75 4.73
N LYS A 270 10.85 6.58 5.95
CA LYS A 270 12.17 7.07 6.35
C LYS A 270 12.91 5.99 7.13
N VAL A 271 14.17 5.75 6.78
CA VAL A 271 15.04 4.86 7.53
C VAL A 271 15.79 5.63 8.60
N THR A 272 15.78 5.11 9.82
CA THR A 272 16.58 5.61 10.92
C THR A 272 17.53 4.52 11.42
N VAL A 273 18.69 4.93 11.90
CA VAL A 273 19.71 4.04 12.47
C VAL A 273 19.79 4.30 13.97
N SER A 274 19.64 3.25 14.77
CA SER A 274 19.66 3.34 16.24
C SER A 274 20.33 2.10 16.86
N ASP A 275 20.51 2.15 18.17
CA ASP A 275 21.09 1.03 18.96
C ASP A 275 22.40 0.52 18.36
N TRP A 276 23.23 1.45 17.95
CA TRP A 276 24.50 1.15 17.32
C TRP A 276 25.50 0.55 18.30
N SER A 277 26.12 -0.57 17.88
CA SER A 277 27.23 -1.20 18.56
C SER A 277 28.32 -1.53 17.54
N GLU A 278 29.48 -1.97 18.01
CA GLU A 278 30.57 -2.36 17.11
C GLU A 278 30.21 -3.51 16.17
N GLN A 279 29.23 -4.32 16.56
CA GLN A 279 28.87 -5.53 15.81
C GLN A 279 27.54 -5.43 15.07
N TYR A 280 26.57 -4.69 15.63
CA TYR A 280 25.21 -4.62 15.08
C TYR A 280 24.64 -3.23 15.19
N MET A 281 23.78 -2.89 14.24
CA MET A 281 22.97 -1.69 14.25
C MET A 281 21.52 -2.05 13.97
N LYS A 282 20.61 -1.26 14.48
CA LYS A 282 19.17 -1.41 14.26
C LYS A 282 18.71 -0.36 13.25
N LEU A 283 18.16 -0.83 12.14
CA LEU A 283 17.49 0.00 11.15
C LEU A 283 16.00 -0.02 11.42
N SER A 284 15.36 1.14 11.36
CA SER A 284 13.91 1.26 11.51
C SER A 284 13.33 1.99 10.30
N CYS A 285 12.26 1.41 9.75
CA CYS A 285 11.49 2.00 8.67
C CYS A 285 10.30 2.74 9.31
N ILE A 286 10.36 4.06 9.37
CA ILE A 286 9.39 4.87 10.11
C ILE A 286 8.46 5.66 9.18
N THR A 287 7.28 5.92 9.70
CA THR A 287 6.23 6.69 9.04
C THR A 287 5.69 7.75 10.01
N THR A 288 5.06 8.80 9.49
CA THR A 288 4.46 9.87 10.30
C THR A 288 3.11 9.46 10.88
N CYS A 289 2.44 8.48 10.27
CA CYS A 289 1.22 7.87 10.77
C CYS A 289 1.35 6.36 10.67
N THR A 290 0.54 5.61 11.44
CA THR A 290 0.53 4.14 11.38
C THR A 290 -0.17 3.68 10.11
N LEU A 291 0.59 3.03 9.22
CA LEU A 291 0.04 2.51 7.96
C LEU A 291 -1.12 1.55 8.20
N SER A 292 -2.17 1.72 7.39
CA SER A 292 -3.34 0.85 7.41
C SER A 292 -3.01 -0.52 6.81
N ASN A 293 -3.82 -1.54 7.17
CA ASN A 293 -3.74 -2.90 6.60
C ASN A 293 -2.49 -3.71 6.99
N ASN A 294 -1.90 -3.46 8.17
CA ASN A 294 -0.80 -4.25 8.73
C ASN A 294 0.28 -4.55 7.69
N PRO A 295 1.08 -3.54 7.31
CA PRO A 295 2.02 -3.69 6.20
C PRO A 295 3.14 -4.68 6.51
N THR A 296 3.59 -5.40 5.50
CA THR A 296 4.83 -6.17 5.52
C THR A 296 5.93 -5.33 4.89
N TYR A 297 7.06 -5.21 5.56
CA TYR A 297 8.17 -4.36 5.11
C TYR A 297 9.17 -5.16 4.31
N ILE A 298 9.82 -4.48 3.38
CA ILE A 298 10.90 -5.02 2.55
C ILE A 298 12.13 -4.16 2.77
N TRP A 299 13.27 -4.78 3.00
CA TRP A 299 14.54 -4.11 3.17
C TRP A 299 15.46 -4.37 1.98
N TYR A 300 16.20 -3.35 1.58
CA TYR A 300 17.18 -3.41 0.49
C TYR A 300 18.55 -3.00 1.01
N LYS A 301 19.55 -3.81 0.69
CA LYS A 301 20.96 -3.52 0.94
C LYS A 301 21.66 -3.36 -0.40
N ASN A 302 22.25 -2.20 -0.64
CA ASN A 302 22.93 -1.88 -1.90
C ASN A 302 22.04 -2.17 -3.13
N GLY A 303 20.75 -1.86 -3.02
CA GLY A 303 19.77 -2.07 -4.09
C GLY A 303 19.24 -3.50 -4.22
N GLN A 304 19.69 -4.44 -3.39
CA GLN A 304 19.25 -5.84 -3.42
C GLN A 304 18.40 -6.17 -2.21
N ARG A 305 17.32 -6.93 -2.43
CA ARG A 305 16.40 -7.33 -1.37
C ARG A 305 17.08 -8.23 -0.34
N VAL A 306 16.88 -7.90 0.94
CA VAL A 306 17.30 -8.71 2.08
C VAL A 306 16.15 -9.60 2.52
N SER A 307 16.26 -10.92 2.34
CA SER A 307 15.15 -11.85 2.58
C SER A 307 14.87 -12.10 4.07
N GLU A 308 15.78 -11.77 4.94
CA GLU A 308 15.71 -12.09 6.38
C GLU A 308 14.91 -11.10 7.22
N CYS A 309 14.62 -9.90 6.67
CA CYS A 309 13.93 -8.84 7.39
C CYS A 309 12.59 -8.54 6.72
N LYS A 310 11.49 -8.66 7.49
CA LYS A 310 10.11 -8.40 7.02
C LYS A 310 9.34 -7.44 7.92
N SER A 311 9.97 -6.97 9.00
CA SER A 311 9.33 -6.06 9.95
C SER A 311 9.85 -4.64 9.78
N ALA A 312 9.18 -3.68 10.43
CA ALA A 312 9.57 -2.27 10.44
C ALA A 312 10.97 -2.04 11.04
N SER A 313 11.49 -3.01 11.77
CA SER A 313 12.85 -2.96 12.35
C SER A 313 13.67 -4.14 11.87
N CYS A 314 14.92 -3.88 11.53
CA CYS A 314 15.87 -4.88 11.07
C CYS A 314 17.22 -4.65 11.73
N SER A 315 17.74 -5.70 12.38
CA SER A 315 19.09 -5.67 12.93
C SER A 315 20.07 -6.19 11.87
N VAL A 316 21.08 -5.39 11.55
CA VAL A 316 22.08 -5.72 10.55
C VAL A 316 23.46 -5.69 11.16
N ALA A 317 24.34 -6.57 10.67
CA ALA A 317 25.73 -6.58 11.09
C ALA A 317 26.47 -5.34 10.56
N ALA A 318 27.34 -4.77 11.37
CA ALA A 318 28.24 -3.72 10.94
C ALA A 318 29.24 -4.31 9.94
N VAL A 319 29.29 -3.77 8.74
CA VAL A 319 30.15 -4.27 7.66
C VAL A 319 31.20 -3.22 7.34
N GLY A 320 32.44 -3.65 7.22
CA GLY A 320 33.48 -2.79 6.67
C GLY A 320 33.28 -2.61 5.17
N GLY A 321 33.13 -1.37 4.72
CA GLY A 321 32.95 -1.03 3.30
C GLY A 321 31.73 -0.17 3.05
N ALA A 322 31.52 0.18 1.78
CA ALA A 322 30.40 0.98 1.36
C ALA A 322 29.07 0.21 1.48
N VAL A 323 28.09 0.82 2.13
CA VAL A 323 26.78 0.21 2.35
C VAL A 323 25.67 1.27 2.20
N SER A 324 24.53 0.82 1.70
CA SER A 324 23.32 1.63 1.54
C SER A 324 22.10 0.78 1.90
N TYR A 325 21.16 1.33 2.65
CA TYR A 325 19.92 0.66 3.04
C TYR A 325 18.71 1.51 2.72
N SER A 326 17.66 0.87 2.24
CA SER A 326 16.34 1.48 2.05
C SER A 326 15.26 0.49 2.41
N CYS A 327 14.06 0.99 2.66
CA CYS A 327 12.90 0.15 2.96
C CYS A 327 11.74 0.46 2.00
N ALA A 328 10.85 -0.50 1.87
CA ALA A 328 9.60 -0.39 1.15
C ALA A 328 8.53 -1.21 1.85
N VAL A 329 7.29 -1.06 1.41
CA VAL A 329 6.16 -1.88 1.84
C VAL A 329 5.83 -2.87 0.73
N GLU A 330 5.56 -4.12 1.09
CA GLU A 330 5.16 -5.17 0.14
C GLU A 330 3.92 -4.74 -0.65
N GLY A 331 3.96 -4.95 -1.96
CA GLY A 331 2.95 -4.45 -2.88
C GLY A 331 3.18 -3.03 -3.38
N HIS A 332 4.15 -2.32 -2.81
CA HIS A 332 4.56 -0.96 -3.19
C HIS A 332 6.07 -0.88 -3.33
N ASP A 333 6.67 -1.87 -3.98
CA ASP A 333 8.13 -2.06 -4.06
C ASP A 333 8.84 -0.89 -4.77
N SER A 334 8.13 -0.16 -5.63
CA SER A 334 8.65 1.02 -6.32
C SER A 334 8.71 2.28 -5.45
N LEU A 335 8.02 2.28 -4.31
CA LEU A 335 7.95 3.43 -3.39
C LEU A 335 9.00 3.26 -2.28
N LEU A 336 10.26 3.32 -2.66
CA LEU A 336 11.39 3.16 -1.75
C LEU A 336 11.56 4.39 -0.86
N SER A 337 11.99 4.17 0.39
CA SER A 337 12.47 5.25 1.22
C SER A 337 13.75 5.85 0.64
N PRO A 338 14.07 7.11 0.94
CA PRO A 338 15.42 7.62 0.70
C PRO A 338 16.44 6.71 1.39
N PRO A 339 17.57 6.39 0.74
CA PRO A 339 18.55 5.49 1.33
C PRO A 339 19.32 6.17 2.48
N VAL A 340 19.66 5.37 3.49
CA VAL A 340 20.74 5.71 4.42
C VAL A 340 22.01 5.02 3.91
N TYR A 341 23.14 5.70 3.97
CA TYR A 341 24.36 5.17 3.41
C TYR A 341 25.60 5.65 4.17
N SER A 342 26.64 4.83 4.10
CA SER A 342 27.95 5.18 4.63
C SER A 342 28.57 6.35 3.84
N PRO A 343 29.51 7.09 4.44
CA PRO A 343 30.15 8.21 3.74
C PRO A 343 30.72 7.80 2.37
N LYS A 344 30.56 8.67 1.40
CA LYS A 344 31.08 8.52 0.04
C LYS A 344 31.51 9.86 -0.52
N ASN A 345 32.26 9.85 -1.61
CA ASN A 345 32.74 11.08 -2.26
C ASN A 345 33.48 12.02 -1.28
N THR A 346 34.25 11.43 -0.37
CA THR A 346 34.99 12.20 0.61
C THR A 346 36.12 12.98 -0.08
N ARG A 347 36.20 14.27 0.20
CA ARG A 347 37.15 15.18 -0.45
C ARG A 347 37.97 15.94 0.59
N ALA A 348 39.25 15.98 0.36
CA ALA A 348 40.22 16.79 1.08
C ALA A 348 40.65 17.96 0.22
N VAL A 349 40.44 19.17 0.71
CA VAL A 349 40.71 20.40 -0.06
C VAL A 349 41.58 21.33 0.79
N VAL A 350 42.59 21.89 0.14
CA VAL A 350 43.42 22.96 0.70
C VAL A 350 42.72 24.30 0.44
N LEU A 351 42.28 24.96 1.52
CA LEU A 351 41.67 26.31 1.43
C LEU A 351 42.78 27.35 1.38
N SER A 352 43.11 27.83 0.18
CA SER A 352 44.13 28.84 -0.04
C SER A 352 43.72 29.71 -1.20
N SER A 353 43.97 31.02 -1.10
CA SER A 353 43.71 31.97 -2.17
C SER A 353 44.85 32.11 -3.17
N GLY A 354 45.92 31.36 -2.99
CA GLY A 354 47.10 31.39 -3.83
C GLY A 354 48.15 30.38 -3.41
N ASP A 355 49.42 30.60 -3.79
CA ASP A 355 50.56 29.79 -3.34
C ASP A 355 50.69 29.84 -1.82
N THR A 356 50.98 28.69 -1.22
CA THR A 356 51.24 28.59 0.23
C THR A 356 52.74 28.88 0.46
N VAL A 357 53.00 29.90 1.24
CA VAL A 357 54.38 30.39 1.53
C VAL A 357 54.69 30.21 3.01
N GLU A 358 55.97 29.96 3.35
CA GLU A 358 56.40 29.83 4.75
C GLU A 358 55.97 31.03 5.56
N GLY A 359 55.47 30.76 6.78
CA GLY A 359 54.95 31.79 7.70
C GLY A 359 53.43 32.01 7.60
N ASP A 360 52.80 31.60 6.51
CA ASP A 360 51.36 31.72 6.31
C ASP A 360 50.55 30.77 7.22
N SER A 361 49.26 30.92 7.23
CA SER A 361 48.29 29.98 7.82
C SER A 361 47.51 29.31 6.70
N VAL A 362 47.29 28.00 6.81
CA VAL A 362 46.54 27.25 5.82
C VAL A 362 45.48 26.37 6.53
N THR A 363 44.34 26.21 5.93
CA THR A 363 43.30 25.33 6.41
C THR A 363 42.99 24.22 5.39
N LEU A 364 42.97 23.01 5.87
CA LEU A 364 42.51 21.83 5.10
C LEU A 364 41.08 21.55 5.52
N SER A 365 40.19 21.39 4.55
CA SER A 365 38.77 21.11 4.76
C SER A 365 38.37 19.76 4.21
N CYS A 366 37.60 19.01 4.97
CA CYS A 366 37.07 17.70 4.59
C CYS A 366 35.56 17.79 4.36
N SER A 367 35.09 17.21 3.29
CA SER A 367 33.66 17.08 3.01
C SER A 367 33.35 15.66 2.54
N SER A 368 32.15 15.20 2.84
CA SER A 368 31.67 13.89 2.45
C SER A 368 30.17 13.89 2.31
N ASP A 369 29.69 13.09 1.39
CA ASP A 369 28.26 12.80 1.22
C ASP A 369 27.90 11.61 2.09
N ALA A 370 26.99 11.78 3.03
CA ALA A 370 26.58 10.75 3.98
C ALA A 370 25.15 10.96 4.49
N ASN A 371 24.48 9.87 4.73
CA ASN A 371 23.17 9.86 5.39
C ASN A 371 23.07 8.63 6.30
N PRO A 372 23.00 8.75 7.62
CA PRO A 372 22.99 9.99 8.42
C PRO A 372 24.25 10.86 8.22
N PRO A 373 24.17 12.15 8.57
CA PRO A 373 25.32 13.06 8.44
C PRO A 373 26.59 12.52 9.12
N VAL A 374 27.72 12.95 8.63
CA VAL A 374 29.02 12.58 9.19
C VAL A 374 29.07 12.95 10.68
N LEU A 375 29.43 11.98 11.52
CA LEU A 375 29.60 12.17 12.97
C LEU A 375 30.97 12.74 13.29
N THR A 376 32.01 12.16 12.67
CA THR A 376 33.39 12.54 12.94
C THR A 376 34.18 12.54 11.65
N TYR A 377 35.15 13.45 11.58
CA TYR A 377 36.17 13.48 10.58
C TYR A 377 37.49 13.14 11.24
N SER A 378 38.49 12.74 10.45
CA SER A 378 39.86 12.56 10.92
C SER A 378 40.81 12.98 9.82
N TRP A 379 41.82 13.75 10.17
CA TRP A 379 42.85 14.20 9.25
C TRP A 379 44.15 13.43 9.49
N PHE A 380 44.79 13.01 8.42
CA PHE A 380 46.04 12.26 8.47
C PHE A 380 47.04 12.87 7.50
N LYS A 381 48.32 12.84 7.89
CA LYS A 381 49.43 13.09 6.99
C LYS A 381 50.04 11.75 6.62
N GLN A 382 50.22 11.49 5.32
CA GLN A 382 50.86 10.27 4.83
C GLN A 382 52.34 10.29 5.18
N ARG A 383 52.83 9.18 5.72
CA ARG A 383 54.24 8.96 6.09
C ARG A 383 54.64 7.55 5.71
N ALA A 384 55.99 7.35 5.47
CA ALA A 384 56.53 6.07 5.05
C ALA A 384 56.29 4.90 6.07
N ALA A 385 56.34 5.18 7.38
CA ALA A 385 56.18 4.17 8.41
C ALA A 385 54.72 3.97 8.83
N ALA A 386 54.04 5.03 9.17
CA ALA A 386 52.63 5.04 9.58
C ALA A 386 52.09 6.46 9.44
N ASP A 387 50.83 6.56 9.05
CA ASP A 387 50.14 7.85 8.93
C ASP A 387 49.92 8.46 10.31
N THR A 388 50.06 9.77 10.41
CA THR A 388 49.90 10.49 11.67
C THR A 388 48.52 11.13 11.73
N LEU A 389 47.74 10.80 12.79
CA LEU A 389 46.48 11.48 13.08
C LEU A 389 46.77 12.89 13.56
N LEU A 390 46.14 13.87 12.91
CA LEU A 390 46.37 15.31 13.17
C LEU A 390 45.23 15.92 14.01
N THR A 391 43.99 15.67 13.61
CA THR A 391 42.80 16.15 14.31
C THR A 391 41.58 15.29 13.96
N THR A 392 40.56 15.34 14.78
CA THR A 392 39.25 14.73 14.52
C THR A 392 38.20 15.77 14.10
N ASP A 393 38.61 17.01 13.86
CA ASP A 393 37.72 18.04 13.34
C ASP A 393 37.62 17.98 11.82
N GLN A 394 36.57 18.59 11.28
CA GLN A 394 36.35 18.71 9.84
C GLN A 394 37.45 19.51 9.16
N ASN A 395 37.92 20.57 9.81
CA ASN A 395 38.98 21.44 9.32
C ASN A 395 40.23 21.26 10.16
N TYR A 396 41.36 21.20 9.47
CA TYR A 396 42.68 21.20 10.10
C TYR A 396 43.43 22.46 9.67
N SER A 397 43.76 23.30 10.66
CA SER A 397 44.47 24.55 10.41
C SER A 397 45.90 24.51 10.94
N ILE A 398 46.82 24.98 10.13
CA ILE A 398 48.22 25.09 10.47
C ILE A 398 48.58 26.58 10.39
N SER A 399 49.07 27.10 11.52
CA SER A 399 49.62 28.46 11.59
C SER A 399 51.15 28.44 11.50
N ASN A 400 51.73 29.49 10.95
CA ASN A 400 53.17 29.64 10.79
C ASN A 400 53.77 28.42 10.05
N ILE A 401 53.22 28.16 8.86
CA ILE A 401 53.53 26.99 8.07
C ILE A 401 55.01 27.04 7.62
N SER A 402 55.64 25.85 7.56
CA SER A 402 57.03 25.68 7.10
C SER A 402 57.14 24.55 6.07
N SER A 403 58.28 24.43 5.45
CA SER A 403 58.55 23.37 4.47
C SER A 403 58.34 21.98 5.01
N GLN A 404 58.46 21.76 6.34
CA GLN A 404 58.20 20.47 6.97
C GLN A 404 56.71 20.08 6.93
N HIS A 405 55.82 21.04 6.70
CA HIS A 405 54.40 20.78 6.57
C HIS A 405 54.00 20.32 5.18
N SER A 406 54.89 20.43 4.19
CA SER A 406 54.65 19.88 2.84
C SER A 406 54.44 18.38 2.89
N GLY A 407 53.56 17.90 2.03
CA GLY A 407 53.27 16.47 1.92
C GLY A 407 51.84 16.19 1.52
N LEU A 408 51.49 14.90 1.56
CA LEU A 408 50.15 14.42 1.23
C LEU A 408 49.30 14.25 2.49
N TYR A 409 48.12 14.84 2.42
CA TYR A 409 47.11 14.82 3.51
C TYR A 409 45.84 14.21 2.98
N TYR A 410 45.20 13.40 3.78
CA TYR A 410 43.86 12.88 3.49
C TYR A 410 42.98 12.91 4.73
N CYS A 411 41.67 12.88 4.52
CA CYS A 411 40.71 12.83 5.60
C CYS A 411 39.82 11.60 5.49
N THR A 412 39.30 11.19 6.63
CA THR A 412 38.28 10.15 6.72
C THR A 412 36.99 10.76 7.24
N ALA A 413 35.87 10.36 6.70
CA ALA A 413 34.54 10.69 7.21
C ALA A 413 33.90 9.44 7.77
N HIS A 414 33.19 9.59 8.90
CA HIS A 414 32.63 8.46 9.65
C HIS A 414 31.19 8.76 10.05
N ASN A 415 30.30 7.81 9.82
CA ASN A 415 28.96 7.80 10.41
C ASN A 415 28.65 6.39 10.98
N GLN A 416 27.41 6.18 11.46
CA GLN A 416 27.00 4.90 12.04
C GLN A 416 27.14 3.71 11.08
N LEU A 417 27.10 3.95 9.78
CA LEU A 417 27.09 2.91 8.74
C LEU A 417 28.48 2.55 8.22
N GLY A 418 29.48 3.41 8.46
CA GLY A 418 30.84 3.13 8.00
C GLY A 418 31.71 4.38 7.86
N GLN A 419 32.78 4.22 7.13
CA GLN A 419 33.76 5.29 6.90
C GLN A 419 34.23 5.28 5.44
N HIS A 420 34.74 6.42 5.00
CA HIS A 420 35.33 6.57 3.69
C HIS A 420 36.49 7.54 3.74
N ASN A 421 37.57 7.18 3.06
CA ASN A 421 38.79 7.99 2.98
C ASN A 421 38.75 8.84 1.72
N SER A 422 39.21 10.08 1.83
CA SER A 422 39.47 10.90 0.66
C SER A 422 40.70 10.41 -0.10
N THR A 423 40.83 10.78 -1.35
CA THR A 423 42.14 10.76 -2.04
C THR A 423 43.04 11.78 -1.36
N PRO A 424 44.36 11.52 -1.26
CA PRO A 424 45.28 12.47 -0.68
C PRO A 424 45.35 13.78 -1.50
N THR A 425 45.49 14.89 -0.80
CA THR A 425 45.75 16.21 -1.41
C THR A 425 47.17 16.64 -1.07
N LEU A 426 47.83 17.28 -2.02
CA LEU A 426 49.18 17.78 -1.82
C LEU A 426 49.12 19.17 -1.19
N LEU A 427 49.80 19.35 -0.08
CA LEU A 427 50.15 20.64 0.47
C LEU A 427 51.63 20.92 0.09
N ASP A 428 51.83 21.90 -0.74
CA ASP A 428 53.18 22.31 -1.22
C ASP A 428 53.50 23.69 -0.62
N VAL A 429 54.46 23.73 0.28
CA VAL A 429 54.89 24.98 0.95
C VAL A 429 56.13 25.46 0.24
N LYS A 430 56.01 26.65 -0.34
CA LYS A 430 57.13 27.35 -1.00
C LYS A 430 57.91 28.20 0.00
N GLY A 431 59.25 28.11 -0.13
CA GLY A 431 60.15 28.90 0.68
C GLY A 431 60.28 30.35 0.27
#